data_e8e5e6c0d42cc3cd2e7042567c24418c
#
_entry.id   e8e5e6c0d42cc3cd2e7042567c24418c
#
_cell.length_a   1.000
_cell.length_b   1.000
_cell.length_c   1.000
_cell.angle_alpha   90.00
_cell.angle_beta   90.00
_cell.angle_gamma   90.00
#
_symmetry.space_group_name_H-M   'P 1'
#
loop_
_entity.id
_entity.type
_entity.pdbx_description
1 polymer ?
#
loop_
_entity_poly.entity_id
_entity_poly.type
_entity_poly.pdbx_seq_one_letter_code
_entity_poly.pdbx_strand_id
1 'polypeptide(L)'
;MKRLASQRLIGRIGLSLGMLFASATLTFLAVRMMPGDPATIILGGAMANPTPGAVAAITKEYGLDCPLIVQYGFYIWRLLHGDLGVSFSQHLRVAEVLRQQMLPTLALASISLLLAWTLALLSVFCTVRRGRVLSTIGASFDISAAALPPFWLGIVLLWIFAFRLHLLPPAGSSSLASLIMPALSLAIPLGGFLAQVTRESLEIALEQPFILNARMRGLSLGQVLRRHALRHALLPGIALSAWALGALLGETAVIEAIFSRKGLGRTLVYAVSAQDMPLTTGVVLFVTVAYIFASLGIELIHELVDPRLATSRGRRVSP
;
A
#
# COMPACT_ATOMS: atom_id res chain seq x y z
N MET A 1 22.74 25.11 -7.39
CA MET A 1 22.04 23.83 -7.65
C MET A 1 22.34 22.73 -6.61
N LYS A 2 23.60 22.40 -6.29
CA LYS A 2 23.95 21.35 -5.31
C LYS A 2 23.39 21.57 -3.89
N ARG A 3 23.41 22.79 -3.36
CA ARG A 3 22.86 23.12 -2.02
C ARG A 3 21.34 22.92 -1.90
N LEU A 4 20.56 23.27 -2.93
CA LEU A 4 19.11 23.07 -2.95
C LEU A 4 18.71 21.58 -3.06
N ALA A 5 19.50 20.79 -3.80
CA ALA A 5 19.30 19.33 -3.87
C ALA A 5 19.59 18.67 -2.51
N SER A 6 20.65 19.09 -1.83
CA SER A 6 21.04 18.62 -0.50
C SER A 6 19.98 18.97 0.58
N GLN A 7 19.45 20.18 0.59
CA GLN A 7 18.40 20.58 1.54
C GLN A 7 17.10 19.77 1.34
N ARG A 8 16.74 19.46 0.09
CA ARG A 8 15.56 18.61 -0.21
C ARG A 8 15.78 17.19 0.25
N LEU A 9 16.98 16.65 0.03
CA LEU A 9 17.33 15.29 0.49
C LEU A 9 17.26 15.20 2.01
N ILE A 10 17.81 16.17 2.72
CA ILE A 10 17.75 16.25 4.19
C ILE A 10 16.31 16.34 4.67
N GLY A 11 15.47 17.19 4.04
CA GLY A 11 14.05 17.29 4.38
C GLY A 11 13.28 15.98 4.18
N ARG A 12 13.55 15.26 3.09
CA ARG A 12 12.94 13.94 2.81
C ARG A 12 13.37 12.89 3.82
N ILE A 13 14.65 12.81 4.12
CA ILE A 13 15.18 11.90 5.15
C ILE A 13 14.53 12.22 6.50
N GLY A 14 14.44 13.50 6.87
CA GLY A 14 13.79 13.93 8.10
C GLY A 14 12.32 13.52 8.18
N LEU A 15 11.56 13.69 7.10
CA LEU A 15 10.17 13.24 7.00
C LEU A 15 10.05 11.71 7.10
N SER A 16 10.91 10.96 6.42
CA SER A 16 10.91 9.49 6.46
C SER A 16 11.22 8.97 7.87
N LEU A 17 12.21 9.56 8.53
CA LEU A 17 12.53 9.23 9.92
C LEU A 17 11.39 9.60 10.87
N GLY A 18 10.75 10.75 10.66
CA GLY A 18 9.55 11.16 11.39
C GLY A 18 8.39 10.18 11.24
N MET A 19 8.14 9.68 10.02
CA MET A 19 7.12 8.66 9.76
C MET A 19 7.44 7.35 10.49
N LEU A 20 8.68 6.88 10.44
CA LEU A 20 9.11 5.66 11.14
C LEU A 20 8.97 5.81 12.64
N PHE A 21 9.41 6.93 13.19
CA PHE A 21 9.28 7.22 14.62
C PHE A 21 7.81 7.30 15.06
N ALA A 22 6.97 8.00 14.29
CA ALA A 22 5.53 8.09 14.56
C ALA A 22 4.86 6.72 14.49
N SER A 23 5.17 5.91 13.46
CA SER A 23 4.63 4.55 13.31
C SER A 23 5.02 3.66 14.49
N ALA A 24 6.30 3.71 14.92
CA ALA A 24 6.78 2.96 16.07
C ALA A 24 6.05 3.38 17.36
N THR A 25 5.94 4.69 17.60
CA THR A 25 5.29 5.25 18.79
C THR A 25 3.81 4.89 18.83
N LEU A 26 3.09 5.08 17.71
CA LEU A 26 1.66 4.75 17.63
C LEU A 26 1.41 3.25 17.82
N THR A 27 2.27 2.39 17.26
CA THR A 27 2.16 0.93 17.45
C THR A 27 2.39 0.56 18.90
N PHE A 28 3.42 1.13 19.55
CA PHE A 28 3.65 0.91 20.99
C PHE A 28 2.43 1.28 21.81
N LEU A 29 1.87 2.47 21.60
CA LEU A 29 0.69 2.94 22.32
C LEU A 29 -0.52 2.06 22.04
N ALA A 30 -0.80 1.75 20.76
CA ALA A 30 -1.95 0.94 20.36
C ALA A 30 -1.94 -0.44 21.02
N VAL A 31 -0.80 -1.14 21.01
CA VAL A 31 -0.69 -2.47 21.64
C VAL A 31 -0.80 -2.37 23.15
N ARG A 32 -0.27 -1.31 23.77
CA ARG A 32 -0.38 -1.09 25.23
C ARG A 32 -1.78 -0.71 25.70
N MET A 33 -2.60 -0.13 24.83
CA MET A 33 -4.01 0.19 25.13
C MET A 33 -4.93 -1.02 24.99
N MET A 34 -4.45 -2.12 24.41
CA MET A 34 -5.27 -3.34 24.30
C MET A 34 -5.47 -3.97 25.69
N PRO A 35 -6.69 -4.46 25.98
CA PRO A 35 -6.96 -5.11 27.25
C PRO A 35 -6.22 -6.45 27.35
N GLY A 36 -5.60 -6.71 28.51
CA GLY A 36 -4.87 -7.95 28.80
C GLY A 36 -3.53 -7.68 29.50
N ASP A 37 -3.02 -8.69 30.20
CA ASP A 37 -1.70 -8.63 30.80
C ASP A 37 -0.66 -9.19 29.79
N PRO A 38 0.32 -8.36 29.35
CA PRO A 38 1.33 -8.81 28.40
C PRO A 38 2.11 -10.04 28.84
N ALA A 39 2.36 -10.23 30.13
CA ALA A 39 3.08 -11.40 30.63
C ALA A 39 2.27 -12.68 30.44
N THR A 40 0.96 -12.64 30.69
CA THR A 40 0.08 -13.79 30.45
C THR A 40 -0.02 -14.11 28.95
N ILE A 41 -0.02 -13.09 28.09
CA ILE A 41 -0.07 -13.25 26.63
C ILE A 41 1.18 -13.96 26.10
N ILE A 42 2.37 -13.54 26.57
CA ILE A 42 3.65 -14.17 26.22
C ILE A 42 3.65 -15.68 26.61
N LEU A 43 2.97 -16.03 27.68
CA LEU A 43 2.85 -17.41 28.17
C LEU A 43 1.73 -18.22 27.50
N GLY A 44 1.14 -17.73 26.39
CA GLY A 44 0.11 -18.43 25.63
C GLY A 44 -1.32 -17.98 25.93
N GLY A 45 -1.47 -16.87 26.64
CA GLY A 45 -2.75 -16.23 26.97
C GLY A 45 -3.49 -16.91 28.13
N ALA A 46 -4.70 -16.42 28.38
CA ALA A 46 -5.53 -16.90 29.51
C ALA A 46 -5.88 -18.39 29.43
N MET A 47 -5.94 -18.97 28.22
CA MET A 47 -6.23 -20.39 28.02
C MET A 47 -5.07 -21.30 28.45
N ALA A 48 -3.84 -20.81 28.45
CA ALA A 48 -2.68 -21.56 28.91
C ALA A 48 -2.60 -21.67 30.45
N ASN A 49 -3.45 -20.92 31.16
CA ASN A 49 -3.53 -20.88 32.62
C ASN A 49 -2.15 -20.82 33.31
N PRO A 50 -1.31 -19.82 32.98
CA PRO A 50 0.05 -19.77 33.46
C PRO A 50 0.12 -19.64 34.98
N THR A 51 1.09 -20.29 35.61
CA THR A 51 1.28 -20.18 37.06
C THR A 51 1.70 -18.75 37.44
N PRO A 52 1.30 -18.26 38.65
CA PRO A 52 1.69 -16.92 39.09
C PRO A 52 3.21 -16.70 39.11
N GLY A 53 3.99 -17.75 39.38
CA GLY A 53 5.45 -17.71 39.33
C GLY A 53 6.02 -17.50 37.93
N ALA A 54 5.42 -18.16 36.92
CA ALA A 54 5.82 -17.97 35.52
C ALA A 54 5.49 -16.55 35.04
N VAL A 55 4.31 -16.03 35.39
CA VAL A 55 3.92 -14.64 35.08
C VAL A 55 4.91 -13.65 35.70
N ALA A 56 5.25 -13.82 36.99
CA ALA A 56 6.22 -12.96 37.64
C ALA A 56 7.63 -13.01 37.03
N ALA A 57 8.07 -14.20 36.60
CA ALA A 57 9.36 -14.36 35.91
C ALA A 57 9.40 -13.59 34.56
N ILE A 58 8.38 -13.76 33.72
CA ILE A 58 8.25 -13.05 32.43
C ILE A 58 8.12 -11.53 32.63
N THR A 59 7.32 -11.11 33.61
CA THR A 59 7.17 -9.68 33.95
C THR A 59 8.53 -9.04 34.23
N LYS A 60 9.38 -9.72 35.01
CA LYS A 60 10.72 -9.24 35.33
C LYS A 60 11.69 -9.35 34.17
N GLU A 61 11.65 -10.44 33.41
CA GLU A 61 12.54 -10.67 32.25
C GLU A 61 12.33 -9.61 31.15
N TYR A 62 11.08 -9.27 30.88
CA TYR A 62 10.72 -8.28 29.84
C TYR A 62 10.56 -6.85 30.38
N GLY A 63 10.83 -6.62 31.69
CA GLY A 63 10.73 -5.30 32.34
C GLY A 63 9.32 -4.71 32.27
N LEU A 64 8.28 -5.57 32.32
CA LEU A 64 6.89 -5.13 32.22
C LEU A 64 6.40 -4.45 33.50
N ASP A 65 7.13 -4.59 34.62
CA ASP A 65 6.95 -3.92 35.90
C ASP A 65 7.54 -2.49 35.92
N CYS A 66 8.35 -2.14 34.90
CA CYS A 66 8.92 -0.79 34.82
C CYS A 66 7.84 0.24 34.39
N PRO A 67 8.02 1.54 34.73
CA PRO A 67 7.18 2.61 34.23
C PRO A 67 7.11 2.61 32.68
N LEU A 68 5.95 2.93 32.11
CA LEU A 68 5.73 2.90 30.64
C LEU A 68 6.77 3.69 29.86
N ILE A 69 7.24 4.82 30.41
CA ILE A 69 8.25 5.65 29.76
C ILE A 69 9.60 4.91 29.63
N VAL A 70 9.95 4.09 30.62
CA VAL A 70 11.17 3.28 30.63
C VAL A 70 11.04 2.15 29.59
N GLN A 71 9.90 1.46 29.57
CA GLN A 71 9.59 0.43 28.57
C GLN A 71 9.64 1.01 27.15
N TYR A 72 9.07 2.19 26.93
CA TYR A 72 9.15 2.90 25.66
C TYR A 72 10.59 3.26 25.28
N GLY A 73 11.39 3.73 26.25
CA GLY A 73 12.81 4.02 26.02
C GLY A 73 13.60 2.79 25.57
N PHE A 74 13.43 1.64 26.23
CA PHE A 74 14.04 0.36 25.81
C PHE A 74 13.55 -0.11 24.45
N TYR A 75 12.26 0.04 24.17
CA TYR A 75 11.68 -0.31 22.89
C TYR A 75 12.31 0.50 21.74
N ILE A 76 12.37 1.83 21.85
CA ILE A 76 13.00 2.70 20.86
C ILE A 76 14.49 2.40 20.72
N TRP A 77 15.20 2.19 21.85
CA TRP A 77 16.62 1.83 21.84
C TRP A 77 16.89 0.56 21.02
N ARG A 78 16.12 -0.50 21.22
CA ARG A 78 16.22 -1.76 20.45
C ARG A 78 15.97 -1.52 18.97
N LEU A 79 14.94 -0.76 18.61
CA LEU A 79 14.63 -0.43 17.21
C LEU A 79 15.78 0.34 16.54
N LEU A 80 16.41 1.28 17.23
CA LEU A 80 17.56 2.03 16.69
C LEU A 80 18.78 1.14 16.43
N HIS A 81 18.91 0.00 17.12
CA HIS A 81 19.95 -1.00 16.89
C HIS A 81 19.53 -2.10 15.89
N GLY A 82 18.35 -1.95 15.25
CA GLY A 82 17.83 -2.93 14.29
C GLY A 82 17.30 -4.22 14.92
N ASP A 83 17.15 -4.26 16.26
CA ASP A 83 16.58 -5.40 16.97
C ASP A 83 15.05 -5.28 17.01
N LEU A 84 14.38 -6.03 16.14
CA LEU A 84 12.92 -6.15 16.13
C LEU A 84 12.37 -7.15 17.16
N GLY A 85 13.25 -7.90 17.81
CA GLY A 85 12.90 -8.88 18.83
C GLY A 85 12.43 -10.23 18.29
N VAL A 86 11.82 -10.99 19.18
CA VAL A 86 11.25 -12.31 18.93
C VAL A 86 9.74 -12.21 19.08
N SER A 87 9.00 -12.79 18.14
CA SER A 87 7.55 -12.92 18.17
C SER A 87 7.12 -13.77 19.37
N PHE A 88 6.19 -13.26 20.16
CA PHE A 88 5.67 -13.98 21.32
C PHE A 88 4.84 -15.19 20.93
N SER A 89 4.06 -15.07 19.85
CA SER A 89 3.14 -16.11 19.38
C SER A 89 3.79 -17.17 18.50
N GLN A 90 4.86 -16.81 17.75
CA GLN A 90 5.52 -17.73 16.82
C GLN A 90 6.87 -18.23 17.34
N HIS A 91 7.43 -17.64 18.40
CA HIS A 91 8.76 -17.94 18.95
C HIS A 91 9.91 -17.87 17.93
N LEU A 92 9.72 -17.07 16.87
CA LEU A 92 10.68 -16.83 15.80
C LEU A 92 11.18 -15.38 15.84
N ARG A 93 12.38 -15.12 15.35
CA ARG A 93 12.86 -13.75 15.16
C ARG A 93 11.94 -13.01 14.20
N VAL A 94 11.49 -11.82 14.58
CA VAL A 94 10.60 -11.01 13.74
C VAL A 94 11.18 -10.78 12.35
N ALA A 95 12.49 -10.53 12.23
CA ALA A 95 13.17 -10.37 10.95
C ALA A 95 13.02 -11.60 10.03
N GLU A 96 13.03 -12.82 10.57
CA GLU A 96 12.82 -14.05 9.80
C GLU A 96 11.38 -14.16 9.31
N VAL A 97 10.40 -13.87 10.15
CA VAL A 97 8.98 -13.84 9.75
C VAL A 97 8.76 -12.81 8.64
N LEU A 98 9.32 -11.60 8.78
CA LEU A 98 9.23 -10.57 7.75
C LEU A 98 9.82 -11.05 6.42
N ARG A 99 11.02 -11.63 6.44
CA ARG A 99 11.69 -12.14 5.24
C ARG A 99 10.85 -13.16 4.47
N GLN A 100 10.11 -14.01 5.18
CA GLN A 100 9.26 -15.04 4.58
C GLN A 100 7.95 -14.47 4.01
N GLN A 101 7.41 -13.40 4.61
CA GLN A 101 6.08 -12.88 4.30
C GLN A 101 6.09 -11.62 3.42
N MET A 102 7.23 -10.91 3.30
CA MET A 102 7.28 -9.64 2.57
C MET A 102 7.03 -9.81 1.07
N LEU A 103 7.65 -10.82 0.45
CA LEU A 103 7.57 -11.00 -1.01
C LEU A 103 6.15 -11.27 -1.51
N PRO A 104 5.35 -12.16 -0.87
CA PRO A 104 3.95 -12.35 -1.25
C PRO A 104 3.11 -11.08 -1.22
N THR A 105 3.26 -10.24 -0.18
CA THR A 105 2.51 -8.97 -0.06
C THR A 105 2.95 -7.94 -1.10
N LEU A 106 4.27 -7.74 -1.28
CA LEU A 106 4.79 -6.82 -2.28
C LEU A 106 4.40 -7.23 -3.70
N ALA A 107 4.43 -8.53 -4.00
CA ALA A 107 3.98 -9.06 -5.28
C ALA A 107 2.48 -8.80 -5.50
N LEU A 108 1.63 -9.06 -4.50
CA LEU A 108 0.20 -8.79 -4.60
C LEU A 108 -0.06 -7.30 -4.84
N ALA A 109 0.53 -6.41 -4.06
CA ALA A 109 0.35 -4.97 -4.21
C ALA A 109 0.83 -4.46 -5.57
N SER A 110 2.01 -4.92 -6.03
CA SER A 110 2.57 -4.52 -7.33
C SER A 110 1.73 -5.01 -8.51
N ILE A 111 1.30 -6.26 -8.47
CA ILE A 111 0.44 -6.84 -9.52
C ILE A 111 -0.92 -6.15 -9.54
N SER A 112 -1.49 -5.87 -8.37
CA SER A 112 -2.76 -5.14 -8.27
C SER A 112 -2.67 -3.73 -8.85
N LEU A 113 -1.58 -3.00 -8.58
CA LEU A 113 -1.34 -1.68 -9.17
C LEU A 113 -1.18 -1.74 -10.68
N LEU A 114 -0.43 -2.70 -11.21
CA LEU A 114 -0.26 -2.89 -12.66
C LEU A 114 -1.59 -3.24 -13.34
N LEU A 115 -2.38 -4.12 -12.72
CA LEU A 115 -3.73 -4.46 -13.22
C LEU A 115 -4.66 -3.25 -13.14
N ALA A 116 -4.62 -2.46 -12.06
CA ALA A 116 -5.42 -1.24 -11.92
C ALA A 116 -5.11 -0.24 -13.04
N TRP A 117 -3.84 0.01 -13.33
CA TRP A 117 -3.44 0.85 -14.46
C TRP A 117 -3.87 0.28 -15.81
N THR A 118 -3.76 -1.03 -15.98
CA THR A 118 -4.20 -1.70 -17.21
C THR A 118 -5.71 -1.49 -17.43
N LEU A 119 -6.51 -1.73 -16.40
CA LEU A 119 -7.97 -1.53 -16.43
C LEU A 119 -8.34 -0.06 -16.68
N ALA A 120 -7.67 0.87 -15.99
CA ALA A 120 -7.88 2.31 -16.16
C ALA A 120 -7.60 2.75 -17.60
N LEU A 121 -6.47 2.37 -18.15
CA LEU A 121 -6.10 2.71 -19.52
C LEU A 121 -7.04 2.09 -20.55
N LEU A 122 -7.42 0.82 -20.37
CA LEU A 122 -8.39 0.16 -21.24
C LEU A 122 -9.74 0.89 -21.21
N SER A 123 -10.27 1.23 -20.03
CA SER A 123 -11.53 1.98 -19.91
C SER A 123 -11.43 3.32 -20.64
N VAL A 124 -10.40 4.12 -20.37
CA VAL A 124 -10.21 5.45 -20.95
C VAL A 124 -10.05 5.37 -22.48
N PHE A 125 -9.19 4.50 -23.01
CA PHE A 125 -8.96 4.38 -24.44
C PHE A 125 -10.15 3.81 -25.22
N CYS A 126 -10.93 2.95 -24.59
CA CYS A 126 -12.11 2.36 -25.23
C CYS A 126 -13.31 3.31 -25.26
N THR A 127 -13.35 4.34 -24.39
CA THR A 127 -14.57 5.12 -24.18
C THR A 127 -14.40 6.61 -24.45
N VAL A 128 -13.22 7.21 -24.23
CA VAL A 128 -13.00 8.65 -24.47
C VAL A 128 -13.09 9.00 -25.94
N ARG A 129 -13.89 10.04 -26.26
CA ARG A 129 -14.10 10.55 -27.63
C ARG A 129 -14.66 9.54 -28.66
N ARG A 130 -15.31 8.47 -28.20
CA ARG A 130 -16.01 7.49 -29.04
C ARG A 130 -17.53 7.69 -29.12
N GLY A 131 -17.98 8.90 -28.85
CA GLY A 131 -19.41 9.26 -28.80
C GLY A 131 -19.90 9.42 -27.36
N ARG A 132 -20.95 10.24 -27.21
CA ARG A 132 -21.48 10.64 -25.90
C ARG A 132 -21.93 9.44 -25.05
N VAL A 133 -22.61 8.49 -25.69
CA VAL A 133 -23.16 7.30 -24.99
C VAL A 133 -22.02 6.44 -24.43
N LEU A 134 -21.02 6.11 -25.26
CA LEU A 134 -19.93 5.24 -24.84
C LEU A 134 -19.04 5.90 -23.77
N SER A 135 -18.82 7.22 -23.89
CA SER A 135 -18.10 7.99 -22.88
C SER A 135 -18.85 8.01 -21.54
N THR A 136 -20.18 8.19 -21.56
CA THR A 136 -21.01 8.15 -20.34
C THR A 136 -20.98 6.76 -19.70
N ILE A 137 -21.15 5.69 -20.49
CA ILE A 137 -21.08 4.31 -19.98
C ILE A 137 -19.72 4.04 -19.32
N GLY A 138 -18.63 4.43 -19.98
CA GLY A 138 -17.28 4.26 -19.41
C GLY A 138 -17.08 5.02 -18.11
N ALA A 139 -17.50 6.27 -18.07
CA ALA A 139 -17.42 7.08 -16.86
C ALA A 139 -18.27 6.50 -15.71
N SER A 140 -19.50 6.05 -16.00
CA SER A 140 -20.36 5.40 -15.00
C SER A 140 -19.75 4.10 -14.47
N PHE A 141 -19.14 3.31 -15.36
CA PHE A 141 -18.43 2.08 -14.96
C PHE A 141 -17.23 2.41 -14.04
N ASP A 142 -16.41 3.40 -14.40
CA ASP A 142 -15.25 3.82 -13.62
C ASP A 142 -15.68 4.29 -12.21
N ILE A 143 -16.76 5.08 -12.11
CA ILE A 143 -17.32 5.56 -10.83
C ILE A 143 -17.84 4.38 -10.01
N SER A 144 -18.59 3.48 -10.63
CA SER A 144 -19.16 2.32 -9.94
C SER A 144 -18.06 1.38 -9.43
N ALA A 145 -17.03 1.14 -10.24
CA ALA A 145 -15.88 0.32 -9.84
C ALA A 145 -15.13 0.94 -8.66
N ALA A 146 -14.86 2.24 -8.69
CA ALA A 146 -14.16 2.96 -7.61
C ALA A 146 -14.95 2.98 -6.29
N ALA A 147 -16.27 2.85 -6.34
CA ALA A 147 -17.13 2.83 -5.15
C ALA A 147 -17.18 1.45 -4.45
N LEU A 148 -16.67 0.39 -5.09
CA LEU A 148 -16.72 -0.95 -4.52
C LEU A 148 -15.66 -1.12 -3.42
N PRO A 149 -16.04 -1.57 -2.20
CA PRO A 149 -15.08 -1.93 -1.18
C PRO A 149 -14.26 -3.17 -1.63
N PRO A 150 -12.91 -3.15 -1.58
CA PRO A 150 -12.08 -4.27 -2.04
C PRO A 150 -12.41 -5.59 -1.37
N PHE A 151 -12.64 -5.58 -0.05
CA PHE A 151 -12.98 -6.79 0.71
C PHE A 151 -14.32 -7.39 0.28
N TRP A 152 -15.33 -6.56 0.02
CA TRP A 152 -16.63 -7.02 -0.45
C TRP A 152 -16.51 -7.66 -1.84
N LEU A 153 -15.79 -6.98 -2.75
CA LEU A 153 -15.52 -7.52 -4.08
C LEU A 153 -14.75 -8.85 -3.98
N GLY A 154 -13.80 -8.97 -3.06
CA GLY A 154 -13.09 -10.22 -2.79
C GLY A 154 -14.02 -11.37 -2.42
N ILE A 155 -14.98 -11.14 -1.54
CA ILE A 155 -15.99 -12.14 -1.14
C ILE A 155 -16.89 -12.51 -2.32
N VAL A 156 -17.33 -11.55 -3.13
CA VAL A 156 -18.16 -11.78 -4.32
C VAL A 156 -17.39 -12.61 -5.36
N LEU A 157 -16.13 -12.27 -5.65
CA LEU A 157 -15.29 -13.03 -6.57
C LEU A 157 -15.07 -14.46 -6.07
N LEU A 158 -14.81 -14.62 -4.79
CA LEU A 158 -14.66 -15.93 -4.16
C LEU A 158 -15.93 -16.77 -4.28
N TRP A 159 -17.10 -16.18 -4.02
CA TRP A 159 -18.37 -16.85 -4.16
C TRP A 159 -18.64 -17.29 -5.61
N ILE A 160 -18.41 -16.41 -6.59
CA ILE A 160 -18.68 -16.69 -8.00
C ILE A 160 -17.63 -17.69 -8.55
N PHE A 161 -16.34 -17.36 -8.49
CA PHE A 161 -15.31 -18.09 -9.24
C PHE A 161 -14.78 -19.34 -8.51
N ALA A 162 -14.79 -19.34 -7.19
CA ALA A 162 -14.34 -20.51 -6.44
C ALA A 162 -15.49 -21.47 -6.08
N PHE A 163 -16.60 -20.97 -5.53
CA PHE A 163 -17.66 -21.82 -5.01
C PHE A 163 -18.76 -22.16 -6.03
N ARG A 164 -19.08 -21.25 -6.94
CA ARG A 164 -20.13 -21.52 -7.94
C ARG A 164 -19.61 -22.10 -9.24
N LEU A 165 -18.54 -21.53 -9.77
CA LEU A 165 -17.96 -21.93 -11.06
C LEU A 165 -16.80 -22.93 -10.92
N HIS A 166 -16.22 -23.09 -9.73
CA HIS A 166 -15.08 -23.97 -9.45
C HIS A 166 -13.87 -23.74 -10.39
N LEU A 167 -13.67 -22.50 -10.87
CA LEU A 167 -12.63 -22.13 -11.84
C LEU A 167 -11.30 -21.75 -11.17
N LEU A 168 -11.38 -21.18 -9.96
CA LEU A 168 -10.22 -20.64 -9.24
C LEU A 168 -10.16 -21.20 -7.82
N PRO A 169 -8.95 -21.42 -7.26
CA PRO A 169 -8.81 -21.94 -5.90
C PRO A 169 -9.29 -20.92 -4.86
N PRO A 170 -10.08 -21.32 -3.84
CA PRO A 170 -10.63 -20.40 -2.85
C PRO A 170 -9.60 -19.80 -1.92
N ALA A 171 -8.45 -20.46 -1.72
CA ALA A 171 -7.44 -20.06 -0.74
C ALA A 171 -6.04 -20.50 -1.17
N GLY A 172 -5.02 -19.90 -0.54
CA GLY A 172 -3.63 -20.33 -0.69
C GLY A 172 -2.74 -19.35 -1.44
N SER A 173 -1.47 -19.76 -1.61
CA SER A 173 -0.41 -18.94 -2.23
C SER A 173 0.49 -19.73 -3.15
N SER A 174 0.10 -20.97 -3.53
CA SER A 174 0.95 -21.93 -4.21
C SER A 174 0.93 -21.82 -5.73
N SER A 175 -0.05 -21.13 -6.32
CA SER A 175 -0.23 -21.05 -7.76
C SER A 175 -0.52 -19.62 -8.22
N LEU A 176 -0.26 -19.32 -9.49
CA LEU A 176 -0.67 -18.05 -10.11
C LEU A 176 -2.19 -17.88 -10.11
N ALA A 177 -2.95 -18.98 -10.25
CA ALA A 177 -4.41 -18.94 -10.17
C ALA A 177 -4.92 -18.41 -8.83
N SER A 178 -4.24 -18.72 -7.72
CA SER A 178 -4.59 -18.23 -6.39
C SER A 178 -4.31 -16.72 -6.20
N LEU A 179 -3.62 -16.08 -7.14
CA LEU A 179 -3.34 -14.63 -7.11
C LEU A 179 -4.42 -13.81 -7.82
N ILE A 180 -5.18 -14.43 -8.75
CA ILE A 180 -6.10 -13.71 -9.67
C ILE A 180 -7.19 -12.98 -8.88
N MET A 181 -7.95 -13.68 -8.04
CA MET A 181 -9.05 -13.08 -7.29
C MET A 181 -8.57 -12.02 -6.29
N PRO A 182 -7.55 -12.28 -5.45
CA PRO A 182 -6.96 -11.24 -4.59
C PRO A 182 -6.51 -9.99 -5.35
N ALA A 183 -5.81 -10.17 -6.47
CA ALA A 183 -5.32 -9.05 -7.27
C ALA A 183 -6.47 -8.25 -7.91
N LEU A 184 -7.49 -8.91 -8.46
CA LEU A 184 -8.67 -8.26 -9.02
C LEU A 184 -9.49 -7.52 -7.96
N SER A 185 -9.59 -8.07 -6.74
CA SER A 185 -10.29 -7.40 -5.63
C SER A 185 -9.72 -6.04 -5.30
N LEU A 186 -8.40 -5.90 -5.38
CA LEU A 186 -7.68 -4.65 -5.17
C LEU A 186 -7.63 -3.78 -6.43
N ALA A 187 -7.46 -4.41 -7.59
CA ALA A 187 -7.22 -3.70 -8.85
C ALA A 187 -8.46 -3.03 -9.42
N ILE A 188 -9.65 -3.61 -9.28
CA ILE A 188 -10.87 -3.06 -9.90
C ILE A 188 -11.26 -1.71 -9.28
N PRO A 189 -11.36 -1.55 -7.93
CA PRO A 189 -11.67 -0.27 -7.34
C PRO A 189 -10.61 0.79 -7.61
N LEU A 190 -9.35 0.45 -7.47
CA LEU A 190 -8.25 1.34 -7.76
C LEU A 190 -8.19 1.72 -9.25
N GLY A 191 -8.45 0.76 -10.14
CA GLY A 191 -8.52 0.99 -11.59
C GLY A 191 -9.63 1.96 -11.98
N GLY A 192 -10.80 1.85 -11.35
CA GLY A 192 -11.90 2.81 -11.51
C GLY A 192 -11.50 4.22 -11.08
N PHE A 193 -10.83 4.36 -9.94
CA PHE A 193 -10.33 5.65 -9.45
C PHE A 193 -9.27 6.24 -10.40
N LEU A 194 -8.28 5.47 -10.82
CA LEU A 194 -7.25 5.92 -11.75
C LEU A 194 -7.82 6.26 -13.14
N ALA A 195 -8.87 5.53 -13.58
CA ALA A 195 -9.57 5.81 -14.81
C ALA A 195 -10.27 7.18 -14.80
N GLN A 196 -10.95 7.52 -13.70
CA GLN A 196 -11.59 8.83 -13.53
C GLN A 196 -10.56 9.96 -13.63
N VAL A 197 -9.48 9.89 -12.87
CA VAL A 197 -8.41 10.90 -12.85
C VAL A 197 -7.76 11.03 -14.23
N THR A 198 -7.48 9.90 -14.88
CA THR A 198 -6.85 9.88 -16.22
C THR A 198 -7.80 10.40 -17.29
N ARG A 199 -9.10 10.09 -17.21
CA ARG A 199 -10.14 10.58 -18.14
C ARG A 199 -10.26 12.08 -18.08
N GLU A 200 -10.42 12.65 -16.87
CA GLU A 200 -10.53 14.09 -16.67
C GLU A 200 -9.28 14.81 -17.19
N SER A 201 -8.10 14.32 -16.83
CA SER A 201 -6.84 14.90 -17.29
C SER A 201 -6.66 14.81 -18.80
N LEU A 202 -7.16 13.72 -19.43
CA LEU A 202 -7.11 13.54 -20.87
C LEU A 202 -8.06 14.51 -21.59
N GLU A 203 -9.26 14.72 -21.07
CA GLU A 203 -10.23 15.66 -21.62
C GLU A 203 -9.67 17.09 -21.58
N ILE A 204 -9.12 17.52 -20.44
CA ILE A 204 -8.43 18.81 -20.30
C ILE A 204 -7.26 18.92 -21.29
N ALA A 205 -6.44 17.88 -21.42
CA ALA A 205 -5.30 17.91 -22.34
C ALA A 205 -5.73 18.04 -23.79
N LEU A 206 -6.86 17.43 -24.19
CA LEU A 206 -7.39 17.47 -25.55
C LEU A 206 -7.94 18.86 -25.97
N GLU A 207 -8.23 19.74 -25.02
CA GLU A 207 -8.67 21.11 -25.25
C GLU A 207 -7.51 22.10 -25.41
N GLN A 208 -6.28 21.66 -25.16
CA GLN A 208 -5.11 22.52 -25.20
C GLN A 208 -4.72 22.93 -26.65
N PRO A 209 -4.19 24.16 -26.87
CA PRO A 209 -3.81 24.66 -28.19
C PRO A 209 -2.81 23.79 -28.94
N PHE A 210 -1.91 23.09 -28.24
CA PHE A 210 -0.92 22.22 -28.90
C PHE A 210 -1.58 21.01 -29.58
N ILE A 211 -2.74 20.57 -29.12
CA ILE A 211 -3.53 19.49 -29.75
C ILE A 211 -4.12 19.98 -31.07
N LEU A 212 -4.65 21.22 -31.11
CA LEU A 212 -5.15 21.80 -32.33
C LEU A 212 -4.03 21.90 -33.38
N ASN A 213 -2.86 22.39 -32.99
CA ASN A 213 -1.68 22.47 -33.85
C ASN A 213 -1.26 21.10 -34.40
N ALA A 214 -1.31 20.04 -33.57
CA ALA A 214 -1.00 18.69 -34.01
C ALA A 214 -2.01 18.17 -35.05
N ARG A 215 -3.30 18.47 -34.87
CA ARG A 215 -4.36 18.14 -35.83
C ARG A 215 -4.24 18.90 -37.15
N MET A 216 -3.89 20.17 -37.11
CA MET A 216 -3.63 21.00 -38.28
C MET A 216 -2.46 20.48 -39.14
N ARG A 217 -1.51 19.75 -38.50
CA ARG A 217 -0.42 19.03 -39.19
C ARG A 217 -0.84 17.69 -39.78
N GLY A 218 -2.14 17.35 -39.80
CA GLY A 218 -2.67 16.12 -40.37
C GLY A 218 -2.61 14.87 -39.49
N LEU A 219 -2.28 15.02 -38.18
CA LEU A 219 -2.29 13.87 -37.30
C LEU A 219 -3.71 13.39 -37.01
N SER A 220 -3.92 12.06 -37.09
CA SER A 220 -5.19 11.45 -36.72
C SER A 220 -5.43 11.55 -35.21
N LEU A 221 -6.69 11.48 -34.77
CA LEU A 221 -7.04 11.53 -33.35
C LEU A 221 -6.27 10.49 -32.52
N GLY A 222 -6.12 9.26 -33.02
CA GLY A 222 -5.36 8.21 -32.33
C GLY A 222 -3.87 8.53 -32.17
N GLN A 223 -3.27 9.21 -33.18
CA GLN A 223 -1.87 9.66 -33.10
C GLN A 223 -1.72 10.80 -32.11
N VAL A 224 -2.67 11.74 -32.11
CA VAL A 224 -2.70 12.86 -31.14
C VAL A 224 -2.84 12.34 -29.71
N LEU A 225 -3.75 11.38 -29.49
CA LEU A 225 -3.94 10.75 -28.17
C LEU A 225 -2.64 10.11 -27.68
N ARG A 226 -2.03 9.23 -28.47
CA ARG A 226 -0.84 8.45 -28.07
C ARG A 226 0.41 9.29 -27.92
N ARG A 227 0.66 10.24 -28.85
CA ARG A 227 1.93 10.99 -28.91
C ARG A 227 1.94 12.27 -28.10
N HIS A 228 0.76 12.89 -27.90
CA HIS A 228 0.68 14.21 -27.28
C HIS A 228 -0.16 14.24 -26.01
N ALA A 229 -1.43 13.79 -26.06
CA ALA A 229 -2.34 13.95 -24.94
C ALA A 229 -2.05 12.99 -23.76
N LEU A 230 -1.74 11.70 -24.06
CA LEU A 230 -1.57 10.68 -23.05
C LEU A 230 -0.47 11.02 -22.04
N ARG A 231 0.66 11.55 -22.50
CA ARG A 231 1.76 11.94 -21.60
C ARG A 231 1.31 12.92 -20.53
N HIS A 232 0.48 13.89 -20.89
CA HIS A 232 -0.06 14.87 -19.97
C HIS A 232 -1.16 14.28 -19.08
N ALA A 233 -1.99 13.41 -19.63
CA ALA A 233 -3.10 12.76 -18.93
C ALA A 233 -2.63 11.78 -17.84
N LEU A 234 -1.48 11.15 -18.01
CA LEU A 234 -0.95 10.18 -17.04
C LEU A 234 -0.33 10.83 -15.79
N LEU A 235 0.14 12.08 -15.88
CA LEU A 235 0.90 12.72 -14.80
C LEU A 235 0.18 12.75 -13.45
N PRO A 236 -1.11 13.17 -13.35
CA PRO A 236 -1.81 13.16 -12.08
C PRO A 236 -2.01 11.74 -11.52
N GLY A 237 -2.35 10.78 -12.38
CA GLY A 237 -2.50 9.38 -11.98
C GLY A 237 -1.19 8.76 -11.46
N ILE A 238 -0.05 9.04 -12.12
CA ILE A 238 1.27 8.60 -11.65
C ILE A 238 1.57 9.21 -10.27
N ALA A 239 1.29 10.48 -10.06
CA ALA A 239 1.50 11.13 -8.76
C ALA A 239 0.64 10.49 -7.66
N LEU A 240 -0.62 10.15 -7.97
CA LEU A 240 -1.53 9.47 -7.05
C LEU A 240 -1.16 7.99 -6.81
N SER A 241 -0.38 7.37 -7.68
CA SER A 241 0.06 5.98 -7.48
C SER A 241 0.95 5.81 -6.25
N ALA A 242 1.63 6.86 -5.78
CA ALA A 242 2.36 6.82 -4.51
C ALA A 242 1.42 6.64 -3.32
N TRP A 243 0.33 7.42 -3.28
CA TRP A 243 -0.73 7.26 -2.29
C TRP A 243 -1.42 5.89 -2.44
N ALA A 244 -1.73 5.48 -3.66
CA ALA A 244 -2.40 4.22 -3.96
C ALA A 244 -1.60 3.00 -3.47
N LEU A 245 -0.27 3.02 -3.57
CA LEU A 245 0.57 1.95 -3.02
C LEU A 245 0.46 1.85 -1.50
N GLY A 246 0.40 2.97 -0.79
CA GLY A 246 0.16 2.97 0.65
C GLY A 246 -1.20 2.38 1.01
N ALA A 247 -2.25 2.78 0.30
CA ALA A 247 -3.59 2.24 0.45
C ALA A 247 -3.62 0.73 0.18
N LEU A 248 -3.03 0.27 -0.94
CA LEU A 248 -2.94 -1.14 -1.29
C LEU A 248 -2.24 -1.96 -0.19
N LEU A 249 -1.10 -1.49 0.35
CA LEU A 249 -0.39 -2.19 1.42
C LEU A 249 -1.26 -2.35 2.68
N GLY A 250 -2.10 -1.36 3.00
CA GLY A 250 -3.09 -1.47 4.08
C GLY A 250 -4.21 -2.46 3.76
N GLU A 251 -4.77 -2.39 2.57
CA GLU A 251 -5.89 -3.23 2.13
C GLU A 251 -5.47 -4.70 1.93
N THR A 252 -4.19 -4.98 1.61
CA THR A 252 -3.68 -6.36 1.52
C THR A 252 -3.91 -7.13 2.81
N ALA A 253 -3.93 -6.47 3.98
CA ALA A 253 -4.17 -7.14 5.26
C ALA A 253 -5.49 -7.91 5.28
N VAL A 254 -6.55 -7.27 4.84
CA VAL A 254 -7.89 -7.86 4.79
C VAL A 254 -8.00 -8.89 3.66
N ILE A 255 -7.45 -8.57 2.49
CA ILE A 255 -7.51 -9.47 1.33
C ILE A 255 -6.71 -10.75 1.56
N GLU A 256 -5.51 -10.66 2.12
CA GLU A 256 -4.72 -11.84 2.48
C GLU A 256 -5.41 -12.72 3.53
N ALA A 257 -6.13 -12.10 4.49
CA ALA A 257 -6.94 -12.84 5.47
C ALA A 257 -8.11 -13.58 4.81
N ILE A 258 -8.91 -12.90 3.94
CA ILE A 258 -10.05 -13.48 3.24
C ILE A 258 -9.64 -14.70 2.41
N PHE A 259 -8.57 -14.57 1.63
CA PHE A 259 -8.09 -15.63 0.74
C PHE A 259 -7.11 -16.59 1.42
N SER A 260 -6.95 -16.52 2.74
CA SER A 260 -6.00 -17.34 3.53
C SER A 260 -4.60 -17.38 2.90
N ARG A 261 -4.16 -16.24 2.36
CA ARG A 261 -2.92 -16.09 1.64
C ARG A 261 -1.76 -15.83 2.60
N LYS A 262 -0.57 -16.34 2.28
CA LYS A 262 0.67 -15.94 2.98
C LYS A 262 0.96 -14.47 2.67
N GLY A 263 1.38 -13.70 3.69
CA GLY A 263 1.77 -12.32 3.54
C GLY A 263 1.81 -11.56 4.86
N LEU A 264 2.36 -10.35 4.80
CA LEU A 264 2.52 -9.46 5.97
C LEU A 264 1.18 -8.98 6.52
N GLY A 265 0.20 -8.76 5.66
CA GLY A 265 -1.10 -8.29 6.07
C GLY A 265 -1.83 -9.31 6.96
N ARG A 266 -1.92 -10.57 6.51
CA ARG A 266 -2.45 -11.65 7.35
C ARG A 266 -1.63 -11.85 8.62
N THR A 267 -0.31 -11.75 8.52
CA THR A 267 0.59 -11.83 9.68
C THR A 267 0.30 -10.71 10.68
N LEU A 268 0.02 -9.48 10.21
CA LEU A 268 -0.37 -8.35 11.05
C LEU A 268 -1.68 -8.62 11.78
N VAL A 269 -2.71 -9.07 11.06
CA VAL A 269 -4.01 -9.40 11.67
C VAL A 269 -3.84 -10.45 12.77
N TYR A 270 -3.04 -11.49 12.52
CA TYR A 270 -2.73 -12.51 13.52
C TYR A 270 -1.95 -11.92 14.70
N ALA A 271 -0.90 -11.14 14.46
CA ALA A 271 -0.06 -10.55 15.50
C ALA A 271 -0.87 -9.60 16.42
N VAL A 272 -1.75 -8.79 15.82
CA VAL A 272 -2.65 -7.88 16.59
C VAL A 272 -3.62 -8.70 17.43
N SER A 273 -4.25 -9.74 16.87
CA SER A 273 -5.19 -10.59 17.60
C SER A 273 -4.51 -11.36 18.74
N ALA A 274 -3.25 -11.75 18.56
CA ALA A 274 -2.42 -12.40 19.56
C ALA A 274 -1.70 -11.41 20.51
N GLN A 275 -1.93 -10.10 20.34
CA GLN A 275 -1.25 -9.03 21.08
C GLN A 275 0.29 -9.15 21.06
N ASP A 276 0.82 -9.68 19.96
CA ASP A 276 2.25 -9.88 19.72
C ASP A 276 2.90 -8.53 19.33
N MET A 277 3.36 -7.80 20.34
CA MET A 277 3.94 -6.47 20.17
C MET A 277 5.17 -6.46 19.24
N PRO A 278 6.19 -7.34 19.40
CA PRO A 278 7.35 -7.33 18.51
C PRO A 278 6.97 -7.57 17.07
N LEU A 279 6.11 -8.57 16.81
CA LEU A 279 5.69 -8.92 15.45
C LEU A 279 4.83 -7.81 14.83
N THR A 280 3.87 -7.25 15.58
CA THR A 280 3.05 -6.12 15.13
C THR A 280 3.91 -4.93 14.74
N THR A 281 4.84 -4.55 15.60
CA THR A 281 5.78 -3.45 15.33
C THR A 281 6.63 -3.72 14.10
N GLY A 282 7.22 -4.91 14.01
CA GLY A 282 8.06 -5.29 12.87
C GLY A 282 7.32 -5.18 11.54
N VAL A 283 6.08 -5.68 11.47
CA VAL A 283 5.26 -5.59 10.26
C VAL A 283 4.90 -4.15 9.91
N VAL A 284 4.44 -3.34 10.88
CA VAL A 284 4.09 -1.93 10.65
C VAL A 284 5.30 -1.12 10.18
N LEU A 285 6.45 -1.29 10.82
CA LEU A 285 7.69 -0.62 10.40
C LEU A 285 8.12 -1.05 9.00
N PHE A 286 8.05 -2.35 8.69
CA PHE A 286 8.38 -2.83 7.35
C PHE A 286 7.46 -2.24 6.28
N VAL A 287 6.14 -2.21 6.52
CA VAL A 287 5.17 -1.60 5.60
C VAL A 287 5.46 -0.10 5.44
N THR A 288 5.81 0.60 6.51
CA THR A 288 6.20 2.01 6.46
C THR A 288 7.46 2.23 5.60
N VAL A 289 8.48 1.39 5.78
CA VAL A 289 9.71 1.42 4.96
C VAL A 289 9.38 1.13 3.50
N ALA A 290 8.60 0.09 3.22
CA ALA A 290 8.18 -0.26 1.85
C ALA A 290 7.42 0.90 1.18
N TYR A 291 6.52 1.56 1.91
CA TYR A 291 5.81 2.74 1.43
C TYR A 291 6.76 3.91 1.11
N ILE A 292 7.74 4.19 1.97
CA ILE A 292 8.74 5.25 1.74
C ILE A 292 9.52 4.97 0.44
N PHE A 293 10.02 3.74 0.25
CA PHE A 293 10.74 3.37 -0.98
C PHE A 293 9.85 3.43 -2.21
N ALA A 294 8.62 2.96 -2.12
CA ALA A 294 7.64 3.02 -3.20
C ALA A 294 7.32 4.47 -3.60
N SER A 295 7.11 5.34 -2.62
CA SER A 295 6.85 6.77 -2.83
C SER A 295 8.03 7.45 -3.52
N LEU A 296 9.27 7.18 -3.09
CA LEU A 296 10.47 7.70 -3.73
C LEU A 296 10.61 7.17 -5.18
N GLY A 297 10.31 5.89 -5.41
CA GLY A 297 10.33 5.30 -6.76
C GLY A 297 9.32 5.97 -7.70
N ILE A 298 8.11 6.25 -7.25
CA ILE A 298 7.09 6.93 -8.05
C ILE A 298 7.46 8.39 -8.33
N GLU A 299 8.06 9.08 -7.36
CA GLU A 299 8.58 10.43 -7.63
C GLU A 299 9.65 10.45 -8.73
N LEU A 300 10.55 9.46 -8.75
CA LEU A 300 11.54 9.30 -9.82
C LEU A 300 10.85 9.04 -11.18
N ILE A 301 9.85 8.16 -11.22
CA ILE A 301 9.07 7.92 -12.44
C ILE A 301 8.38 9.22 -12.91
N HIS A 302 7.81 9.98 -11.99
CA HIS A 302 7.15 11.24 -12.29
C HIS A 302 8.12 12.28 -12.89
N GLU A 303 9.34 12.39 -12.35
CA GLU A 303 10.41 13.25 -12.89
C GLU A 303 10.89 12.78 -14.28
N LEU A 304 10.93 11.47 -14.54
CA LEU A 304 11.28 10.93 -15.85
C LEU A 304 10.21 11.21 -16.91
N VAL A 305 8.93 11.17 -16.52
CA VAL A 305 7.81 11.46 -17.43
C VAL A 305 7.69 12.94 -17.72
N ASP A 306 7.91 13.83 -16.73
CA ASP A 306 7.92 15.29 -16.94
C ASP A 306 9.18 15.98 -16.34
N PRO A 307 10.25 16.11 -17.12
CA PRO A 307 11.48 16.78 -16.68
C PRO A 307 11.31 18.26 -16.34
N ARG A 308 10.23 18.90 -16.78
CA ARG A 308 9.96 20.33 -16.51
C ARG A 308 9.63 20.59 -15.04
N LEU A 309 9.08 19.61 -14.35
CA LEU A 309 8.80 19.69 -12.91
C LEU A 309 10.07 19.79 -12.08
N ALA A 310 11.16 19.20 -12.52
CA ALA A 310 12.46 19.31 -11.87
C ALA A 310 13.00 20.75 -11.91
N THR A 311 12.70 21.51 -12.97
CA THR A 311 13.17 22.90 -13.17
C THR A 311 12.24 23.94 -12.55
N SER A 312 10.92 23.74 -12.57
CA SER A 312 9.94 24.69 -12.01
C SER A 312 9.93 24.72 -10.48
N ARG A 313 10.20 23.58 -9.83
CA ARG A 313 10.39 23.50 -8.37
C ARG A 313 11.63 24.26 -7.87
N GLY A 314 12.57 24.62 -8.75
CA GLY A 314 13.73 25.46 -8.44
C GLY A 314 13.44 26.97 -8.42
N ARG A 315 12.35 27.44 -9.07
CA ARG A 315 12.01 28.85 -9.23
C ARG A 315 11.05 29.43 -8.18
N ARG A 316 10.41 28.62 -7.34
CA ARG A 316 9.43 29.09 -6.34
C ARG A 316 10.03 29.56 -5.00
N VAL A 317 11.34 29.73 -4.92
CA VAL A 317 12.01 30.26 -3.72
C VAL A 317 12.89 31.43 -4.15
N SER A 318 12.27 32.49 -4.58
CA SER A 318 12.79 33.85 -4.46
C SER A 318 11.60 34.75 -4.11
N PRO A 319 11.67 35.45 -2.95
CA PRO A 319 10.67 36.42 -2.54
C PRO A 319 10.66 37.61 -3.50
#